data_844d16cc91b35843ea6a5852ebb9762e
#
_entry.id   844d16cc91b35843ea6a5852ebb9762e
#
_cell.length_a   1.000
_cell.length_b   1.000
_cell.length_c   1.000
_cell.angle_alpha   90.00
_cell.angle_beta   90.00
_cell.angle_gamma   90.00
#
_symmetry.space_group_name_H-M   'P 1'
#
loop_
_entity.id
_entity.type
_entity.pdbx_description
1 polymer ?
#
loop_
_entity_poly.entity_id
_entity_poly.type
_entity_poly.pdbx_seq_one_letter_code
_entity_poly.pdbx_strand_id
1 'polypeptide(L)'
;MDSRDDGPDKLVAVFMGTPEFAATVLEHVLASEDVTVAAVYTQPDRPCGRGKKCLLGPVKKLALEKGLPVHQPETFKDPAEVAALAAYKPDVLLVAAYGMILPQAVLDVPTRMPLNVHASLLPAWRGAAPIERSIAAGETLTGVTIMRMALALDAGPMVMQRTLGIGVNDTAGVLRAELADLGGRLLTHCLMRLRMGSVPLIDQDPARVTYAKKIDKAEALIDWTKPAAEVHNLIRAMTPNPGAFFFWKPSADKPALRIIAQPGKVGCPLPPGAKPGDILGLMDCHIGIACADAVYLVPAVIPAGKRPMNGQAFSCGYLGKCDEDAMAVCGPPDGLS
;
A
#
# COMPACT_ATOMS: atom_id res chain seq x y z
N MET A 1 5.57 -48.21 23.48
CA MET A 1 6.81 -47.45 23.22
C MET A 1 6.46 -46.46 22.13
N ASP A 2 5.92 -45.34 22.56
CA ASP A 2 5.44 -44.25 21.66
C ASP A 2 6.63 -43.34 21.39
N SER A 3 7.32 -43.54 20.29
CA SER A 3 8.31 -42.59 19.81
C SER A 3 7.53 -41.41 19.19
N ARG A 4 7.22 -40.42 19.99
CA ARG A 4 6.88 -39.11 19.45
C ARG A 4 8.11 -38.67 18.67
N ASP A 5 7.88 -38.46 17.38
CA ASP A 5 8.82 -37.78 16.51
C ASP A 5 8.88 -36.31 17.00
N ASP A 6 9.79 -36.04 17.97
CA ASP A 6 10.06 -34.72 18.50
C ASP A 6 10.83 -33.94 17.41
N GLY A 7 10.08 -33.49 16.40
CA GLY A 7 10.58 -32.50 15.45
C GLY A 7 11.09 -31.27 16.22
N PRO A 8 11.97 -30.45 15.62
CA PRO A 8 12.55 -29.30 16.30
C PRO A 8 11.45 -28.39 16.88
N ASP A 9 11.69 -27.86 18.08
CA ASP A 9 10.76 -26.96 18.78
C ASP A 9 10.27 -25.83 17.88
N LYS A 10 9.04 -25.35 18.13
CA LYS A 10 8.49 -24.20 17.42
C LYS A 10 9.40 -22.99 17.60
N LEU A 11 9.56 -22.21 16.53
CA LEU A 11 10.28 -20.94 16.60
C LEU A 11 9.53 -19.95 17.50
N VAL A 12 10.22 -19.27 18.38
CA VAL A 12 9.66 -18.13 19.12
C VAL A 12 9.79 -16.87 18.29
N ALA A 13 8.66 -16.21 18.03
CA ALA A 13 8.62 -15.01 17.22
C ALA A 13 8.10 -13.80 18.02
N VAL A 14 8.64 -12.62 17.72
CA VAL A 14 8.00 -11.35 18.00
C VAL A 14 7.58 -10.74 16.67
N PHE A 15 6.31 -10.33 16.58
CA PHE A 15 5.75 -9.74 15.35
C PHE A 15 5.71 -8.21 15.48
N MET A 16 6.11 -7.50 14.41
CA MET A 16 6.13 -6.04 14.33
C MET A 16 5.35 -5.57 13.08
N GLY A 17 4.24 -4.88 13.29
CA GLY A 17 3.41 -4.41 12.18
C GLY A 17 2.32 -3.45 12.62
N THR A 18 1.68 -2.74 11.66
CA THR A 18 0.67 -1.73 12.03
C THR A 18 -0.61 -1.81 11.18
N PRO A 19 -0.59 -1.68 9.83
CA PRO A 19 -1.80 -1.60 9.00
C PRO A 19 -2.42 -2.97 8.75
N GLU A 20 -3.52 -2.97 8.00
CA GLU A 20 -4.26 -4.17 7.58
C GLU A 20 -3.38 -5.22 6.90
N PHE A 21 -2.47 -4.78 6.01
CA PHE A 21 -1.47 -5.65 5.40
C PHE A 21 -0.73 -6.51 6.44
N ALA A 22 -0.29 -5.88 7.53
CA ALA A 22 0.44 -6.57 8.59
C ALA A 22 -0.48 -7.47 9.43
N ALA A 23 -1.74 -7.08 9.64
CA ALA A 23 -2.72 -7.90 10.35
C ALA A 23 -2.98 -9.21 9.59
N THR A 24 -3.18 -9.15 8.27
CA THR A 24 -3.34 -10.34 7.42
C THR A 24 -2.10 -11.25 7.49
N VAL A 25 -0.89 -10.68 7.42
CA VAL A 25 0.35 -11.47 7.59
C VAL A 25 0.40 -12.12 8.98
N LEU A 26 0.03 -11.40 10.05
CA LEU A 26 -0.01 -11.94 11.41
C LEU A 26 -1.03 -13.08 11.55
N GLU A 27 -2.19 -13.00 10.90
CA GLU A 27 -3.18 -14.10 10.89
C GLU A 27 -2.59 -15.40 10.36
N HIS A 28 -1.85 -15.35 9.24
CA HIS A 28 -1.14 -16.51 8.70
C HIS A 28 -0.10 -17.06 9.67
N VAL A 29 0.69 -16.17 10.31
CA VAL A 29 1.70 -16.57 11.29
C VAL A 29 1.05 -17.26 12.50
N LEU A 30 -0.06 -16.72 13.00
CA LEU A 30 -0.80 -17.30 14.14
C LEU A 30 -1.45 -18.65 13.82
N ALA A 31 -1.77 -18.90 12.56
CA ALA A 31 -2.31 -20.17 12.10
C ALA A 31 -1.21 -21.25 11.84
N SER A 32 0.07 -20.87 11.88
CA SER A 32 1.20 -21.79 11.62
C SER A 32 1.52 -22.63 12.84
N GLU A 33 1.82 -23.91 12.59
CA GLU A 33 2.31 -24.83 13.64
C GLU A 33 3.82 -24.72 13.88
N ASP A 34 4.54 -23.97 13.03
CA ASP A 34 6.00 -23.87 13.07
C ASP A 34 6.52 -22.77 14.01
N VAL A 35 5.62 -21.89 14.49
CA VAL A 35 6.00 -20.68 15.22
C VAL A 35 5.02 -20.40 16.37
N THR A 36 5.55 -19.82 17.45
CA THR A 36 4.77 -19.26 18.55
C THR A 36 5.04 -17.75 18.63
N VAL A 37 4.00 -16.93 18.50
CA VAL A 37 4.11 -15.47 18.65
C VAL A 37 4.09 -15.12 20.14
N ALA A 38 5.22 -14.67 20.68
CA ALA A 38 5.38 -14.32 22.10
C ALA A 38 4.86 -12.91 22.41
N ALA A 39 4.99 -11.97 21.47
CA ALA A 39 4.50 -10.60 21.61
C ALA A 39 4.30 -9.92 20.27
N VAL A 40 3.54 -8.85 20.27
CA VAL A 40 3.25 -8.02 19.08
C VAL A 40 3.65 -6.57 19.38
N TYR A 41 4.39 -5.98 18.45
CA TYR A 41 4.77 -4.57 18.45
C TYR A 41 4.04 -3.83 17.36
N THR A 42 3.41 -2.71 17.68
CA THR A 42 2.71 -1.86 16.71
C THR A 42 2.94 -0.38 17.01
N GLN A 43 2.69 0.48 16.05
CA GLN A 43 2.79 1.93 16.26
C GLN A 43 1.80 2.39 17.34
N PRO A 44 2.15 3.45 18.10
CA PRO A 44 1.23 4.07 19.05
C PRO A 44 -0.09 4.49 18.37
N ASP A 45 -1.19 4.34 19.12
CA ASP A 45 -2.50 4.78 18.64
C ASP A 45 -2.48 6.27 18.35
N ARG A 46 -2.96 6.66 17.18
CA ARG A 46 -3.05 8.07 16.79
C ARG A 46 -4.51 8.46 16.57
N PRO A 47 -4.92 9.67 16.99
CA PRO A 47 -6.24 10.18 16.66
C PRO A 47 -6.45 10.19 15.15
N CYS A 48 -7.49 9.52 14.66
CA CYS A 48 -7.81 9.46 13.24
C CYS A 48 -9.27 9.85 12.96
N GLY A 49 -9.52 10.31 11.74
CA GLY A 49 -10.85 10.66 11.24
C GLY A 49 -11.44 11.97 11.79
N ARG A 50 -12.64 12.32 11.30
CA ARG A 50 -13.42 13.46 11.79
C ARG A 50 -13.92 13.13 13.21
N GLY A 51 -13.45 13.87 14.20
CA GLY A 51 -13.80 13.67 15.63
C GLY A 51 -12.68 13.12 16.49
N LYS A 52 -11.45 12.92 15.94
CA LYS A 52 -10.21 12.54 16.69
C LYS A 52 -10.38 11.34 17.64
N LYS A 53 -11.25 10.39 17.31
CA LYS A 53 -11.34 9.14 18.08
C LYS A 53 -10.10 8.31 17.82
N CYS A 54 -9.43 7.85 18.88
CA CYS A 54 -8.39 6.85 18.77
C CYS A 54 -9.04 5.52 18.39
N LEU A 55 -8.85 5.08 17.16
CA LEU A 55 -9.23 3.74 16.74
C LEU A 55 -8.02 2.82 16.93
N LEU A 56 -8.26 1.63 17.47
CA LEU A 56 -7.23 0.60 17.57
C LEU A 56 -6.75 0.24 16.15
N GLY A 57 -5.42 0.20 15.98
CA GLY A 57 -4.83 -0.28 14.73
C GLY A 57 -5.19 -1.75 14.46
N PRO A 58 -5.23 -2.19 13.18
CA PRO A 58 -5.62 -3.56 12.81
C PRO A 58 -4.80 -4.64 13.53
N VAL A 59 -3.49 -4.51 13.56
CA VAL A 59 -2.59 -5.45 14.25
C VAL A 59 -2.86 -5.46 15.76
N LYS A 60 -3.05 -4.30 16.40
CA LYS A 60 -3.38 -4.22 17.82
C LYS A 60 -4.70 -4.91 18.14
N LYS A 61 -5.72 -4.67 17.33
CA LYS A 61 -7.03 -5.28 17.46
C LYS A 61 -6.93 -6.81 17.43
N LEU A 62 -6.27 -7.34 16.39
CA LEU A 62 -6.06 -8.78 16.24
C LEU A 62 -5.26 -9.38 17.40
N ALA A 63 -4.17 -8.72 17.82
CA ALA A 63 -3.35 -9.19 18.92
C ALA A 63 -4.13 -9.29 20.25
N LEU A 64 -4.96 -8.28 20.57
CA LEU A 64 -5.81 -8.28 21.74
C LEU A 64 -6.89 -9.38 21.67
N GLU A 65 -7.51 -9.59 20.53
CA GLU A 65 -8.48 -10.68 20.30
C GLU A 65 -7.86 -12.07 20.49
N LYS A 66 -6.56 -12.19 20.22
CA LYS A 66 -5.79 -13.45 20.42
C LYS A 66 -5.12 -13.55 21.79
N GLY A 67 -5.31 -12.55 22.67
CA GLY A 67 -4.72 -12.54 24.02
C GLY A 67 -3.20 -12.37 24.03
N LEU A 68 -2.61 -11.78 23.00
CA LEU A 68 -1.17 -11.58 22.89
C LEU A 68 -0.73 -10.29 23.58
N PRO A 69 0.46 -10.27 24.22
CA PRO A 69 1.07 -9.04 24.72
C PRO A 69 1.29 -8.03 23.59
N VAL A 70 0.87 -6.77 23.80
CA VAL A 70 0.99 -5.69 22.83
C VAL A 70 1.88 -4.58 23.36
N HIS A 71 2.90 -4.21 22.59
CA HIS A 71 3.82 -3.12 22.88
C HIS A 71 3.70 -2.02 21.83
N GLN A 72 3.72 -0.78 22.29
CA GLN A 72 3.61 0.41 21.43
C GLN A 72 4.70 1.45 21.76
N PRO A 73 5.99 1.09 21.58
CA PRO A 73 7.08 2.05 21.83
C PRO A 73 6.99 3.22 20.83
N GLU A 74 7.31 4.41 21.30
CA GLU A 74 7.46 5.57 20.40
C GLU A 74 8.79 5.50 19.62
N THR A 75 9.79 4.85 20.19
CA THR A 75 11.14 4.71 19.62
C THR A 75 11.88 3.55 20.27
N PHE A 76 12.86 2.97 19.56
CA PHE A 76 13.85 2.03 20.11
C PHE A 76 15.18 2.69 20.46
N LYS A 77 15.22 4.01 20.63
CA LYS A 77 16.42 4.70 21.12
C LYS A 77 16.67 4.46 22.62
N ASP A 78 15.60 4.14 23.37
CA ASP A 78 15.70 3.76 24.77
C ASP A 78 16.16 2.30 24.87
N PRO A 79 17.31 2.02 25.53
CA PRO A 79 17.78 0.66 25.76
C PRO A 79 16.78 -0.23 26.52
N ALA A 80 15.89 0.35 27.34
CA ALA A 80 14.87 -0.38 28.07
C ALA A 80 13.87 -1.08 27.13
N GLU A 81 13.51 -0.43 26.01
CA GLU A 81 12.63 -1.02 25.00
C GLU A 81 13.29 -2.21 24.28
N VAL A 82 14.60 -2.12 24.03
CA VAL A 82 15.38 -3.22 23.45
C VAL A 82 15.49 -4.37 24.44
N ALA A 83 15.71 -4.08 25.73
CA ALA A 83 15.77 -5.09 26.78
C ALA A 83 14.41 -5.79 26.98
N ALA A 84 13.31 -5.05 26.93
CA ALA A 84 11.95 -5.60 26.99
C ALA A 84 11.67 -6.55 25.81
N LEU A 85 12.12 -6.20 24.59
CA LEU A 85 12.04 -7.06 23.42
C LEU A 85 12.90 -8.33 23.63
N ALA A 86 14.14 -8.19 24.07
CA ALA A 86 15.06 -9.29 24.28
C ALA A 86 14.59 -10.27 25.39
N ALA A 87 13.79 -9.82 26.33
CA ALA A 87 13.24 -10.67 27.40
C ALA A 87 12.32 -11.78 26.85
N TYR A 88 11.73 -11.62 25.66
CA TYR A 88 10.97 -12.65 24.96
C TYR A 88 11.85 -13.75 24.34
N LYS A 89 13.17 -13.55 24.28
CA LYS A 89 14.15 -14.49 23.68
C LYS A 89 13.71 -14.99 22.29
N PRO A 90 13.37 -14.10 21.37
CA PRO A 90 12.86 -14.52 20.07
C PRO A 90 13.93 -15.21 19.22
N ASP A 91 13.53 -16.25 18.50
CA ASP A 91 14.35 -16.82 17.43
C ASP A 91 14.30 -15.94 16.19
N VAL A 92 13.14 -15.33 15.95
CA VAL A 92 12.91 -14.48 14.78
C VAL A 92 12.14 -13.21 15.15
N LEU A 93 12.50 -12.09 14.53
CA LEU A 93 11.62 -10.94 14.42
C LEU A 93 10.90 -10.99 13.09
N LEU A 94 9.58 -10.87 13.10
CA LEU A 94 8.74 -10.87 11.90
C LEU A 94 8.19 -9.47 11.69
N VAL A 95 8.62 -8.81 10.63
CA VAL A 95 8.26 -7.41 10.36
C VAL A 95 7.42 -7.33 9.09
N ALA A 96 6.29 -6.63 9.16
CA ALA A 96 5.44 -6.32 8.02
C ALA A 96 4.87 -4.91 8.18
N ALA A 97 5.23 -3.99 7.29
CA ALA A 97 4.72 -2.62 7.29
C ALA A 97 4.64 -1.97 8.70
N TYR A 98 5.69 -2.09 9.49
CA TYR A 98 5.74 -1.57 10.87
C TYR A 98 5.80 -0.04 10.91
N GLY A 99 6.54 0.56 9.97
CA GLY A 99 6.62 2.02 9.83
C GLY A 99 7.55 2.72 10.83
N MET A 100 8.41 1.96 11.52
CA MET A 100 9.46 2.48 12.40
C MET A 100 10.83 1.95 11.94
N ILE A 101 11.85 2.80 11.98
CA ILE A 101 13.23 2.39 11.73
C ILE A 101 13.72 1.59 12.94
N LEU A 102 14.21 0.37 12.69
CA LEU A 102 14.77 -0.50 13.70
C LEU A 102 16.30 -0.32 13.75
N PRO A 103 16.87 0.08 14.90
CA PRO A 103 18.31 0.19 15.09
C PRO A 103 18.97 -1.20 15.10
N GLN A 104 20.30 -1.25 14.91
CA GLN A 104 21.05 -2.50 14.92
C GLN A 104 20.81 -3.32 16.19
N ALA A 105 20.74 -2.68 17.35
CA ALA A 105 20.46 -3.36 18.62
C ALA A 105 19.15 -4.15 18.64
N VAL A 106 18.12 -3.73 17.88
CA VAL A 106 16.86 -4.49 17.72
C VAL A 106 17.06 -5.62 16.70
N LEU A 107 17.78 -5.37 15.60
CA LEU A 107 18.02 -6.38 14.57
C LEU A 107 18.89 -7.54 15.06
N ASP A 108 19.69 -7.31 16.09
CA ASP A 108 20.58 -8.30 16.70
C ASP A 108 19.89 -9.11 17.84
N VAL A 109 18.65 -8.77 18.23
CA VAL A 109 17.93 -9.47 19.30
C VAL A 109 17.61 -10.93 18.94
N PRO A 110 17.08 -11.25 17.74
CA PRO A 110 16.67 -12.62 17.45
C PRO A 110 17.89 -13.56 17.30
N THR A 111 17.76 -14.76 17.86
CA THR A 111 18.86 -15.76 17.82
C THR A 111 19.16 -16.27 16.40
N ARG A 112 18.18 -16.20 15.49
CA ARG A 112 18.34 -16.58 14.09
C ARG A 112 18.39 -15.38 13.16
N MET A 113 17.28 -14.67 12.96
CA MET A 113 17.27 -13.50 12.08
C MET A 113 16.01 -12.62 12.18
N PRO A 114 16.12 -11.33 11.87
CA PRO A 114 14.97 -10.47 11.60
C PRO A 114 14.53 -10.63 10.13
N LEU A 115 13.25 -10.95 9.91
CA LEU A 115 12.63 -11.13 8.59
C LEU A 115 11.63 -10.00 8.31
N ASN A 116 11.63 -9.49 7.09
CA ASN A 116 10.64 -8.53 6.61
C ASN A 116 9.85 -9.09 5.43
N VAL A 117 8.54 -8.83 5.43
CA VAL A 117 7.63 -9.08 4.30
C VAL A 117 7.54 -7.81 3.48
N HIS A 118 8.24 -7.78 2.36
CA HIS A 118 8.28 -6.63 1.46
C HIS A 118 7.40 -6.84 0.24
N ALA A 119 6.51 -5.87 -0.05
CA ALA A 119 5.48 -5.98 -1.09
C ALA A 119 6.02 -5.61 -2.49
N SER A 120 7.18 -6.14 -2.88
CA SER A 120 7.73 -6.08 -4.23
C SER A 120 8.64 -7.25 -4.51
N LEU A 121 9.05 -7.40 -5.77
CA LEU A 121 10.13 -8.29 -6.21
C LEU A 121 11.47 -7.55 -6.07
N LEU A 122 12.09 -7.60 -4.87
CA LEU A 122 13.40 -7.00 -4.65
C LEU A 122 14.43 -7.56 -5.65
N PRO A 123 15.39 -6.74 -6.09
CA PRO A 123 15.78 -5.43 -5.57
C PRO A 123 14.96 -4.24 -6.10
N ALA A 124 13.91 -4.46 -6.92
CA ALA A 124 13.07 -3.39 -7.40
C ALA A 124 12.12 -2.89 -6.29
N TRP A 125 11.88 -1.57 -6.30
CA TRP A 125 10.91 -0.91 -5.43
C TRP A 125 11.23 -1.01 -3.93
N ARG A 126 12.50 -0.82 -3.52
CA ARG A 126 12.84 -0.63 -2.11
C ARG A 126 12.14 0.62 -1.57
N GLY A 127 11.57 0.56 -0.36
CA GLY A 127 10.99 1.72 0.31
C GLY A 127 9.52 1.59 0.66
N ALA A 128 8.83 2.76 0.81
CA ALA A 128 7.58 2.85 1.56
C ALA A 128 6.31 2.56 0.74
N ALA A 129 6.35 2.64 -0.60
CA ALA A 129 5.15 2.56 -1.44
C ALA A 129 5.34 1.69 -2.70
N PRO A 130 5.86 0.45 -2.57
CA PRO A 130 6.15 -0.40 -3.73
C PRO A 130 4.91 -0.72 -4.55
N ILE A 131 3.76 -0.92 -3.94
CA ILE A 131 2.50 -1.29 -4.59
C ILE A 131 2.01 -0.16 -5.49
N GLU A 132 1.92 1.06 -4.94
CA GLU A 132 1.47 2.23 -5.69
C GLU A 132 2.43 2.57 -6.83
N ARG A 133 3.74 2.47 -6.58
CA ARG A 133 4.76 2.81 -7.58
C ARG A 133 4.79 1.83 -8.75
N SER A 134 4.67 0.52 -8.51
CA SER A 134 4.62 -0.47 -9.59
C SER A 134 3.37 -0.28 -10.47
N ILE A 135 2.21 -0.01 -9.86
CA ILE A 135 0.99 0.28 -10.64
C ILE A 135 1.13 1.57 -11.45
N ALA A 136 1.61 2.66 -10.81
CA ALA A 136 1.78 3.94 -11.48
C ALA A 136 2.78 3.86 -12.65
N ALA A 137 3.81 3.02 -12.53
CA ALA A 137 4.76 2.73 -13.60
C ALA A 137 4.19 1.85 -14.72
N GLY A 138 2.97 1.33 -14.59
CA GLY A 138 2.34 0.48 -15.59
C GLY A 138 2.90 -0.94 -15.64
N GLU A 139 3.52 -1.41 -14.56
CA GLU A 139 4.00 -2.80 -14.51
C GLU A 139 2.84 -3.79 -14.53
N THR A 140 3.07 -4.94 -15.16
CA THR A 140 2.12 -6.06 -15.26
C THR A 140 2.44 -7.18 -14.29
N LEU A 141 3.56 -7.07 -13.56
CA LEU A 141 4.04 -8.07 -12.64
C LEU A 141 4.60 -7.42 -11.37
N THR A 142 4.26 -7.95 -10.23
CA THR A 142 4.81 -7.60 -8.92
C THR A 142 4.99 -8.87 -8.08
N GLY A 143 5.09 -8.76 -6.77
CA GLY A 143 5.16 -9.89 -5.88
C GLY A 143 5.54 -9.52 -4.46
N VAL A 144 5.94 -10.54 -3.71
CA VAL A 144 6.41 -10.40 -2.33
C VAL A 144 7.81 -11.00 -2.21
N THR A 145 8.65 -10.32 -1.45
CA THR A 145 9.96 -10.82 -1.03
C THR A 145 9.99 -10.96 0.50
N ILE A 146 10.32 -12.15 0.98
CA ILE A 146 10.81 -12.35 2.35
C ILE A 146 12.30 -12.08 2.34
N MET A 147 12.75 -11.13 3.16
CA MET A 147 14.17 -10.75 3.23
C MET A 147 14.65 -10.69 4.68
N ARG A 148 15.94 -10.95 4.92
CA ARG A 148 16.60 -10.64 6.18
C ARG A 148 16.81 -9.12 6.25
N MET A 149 16.42 -8.52 7.36
CA MET A 149 16.58 -7.08 7.54
C MET A 149 18.05 -6.69 7.74
N ALA A 150 18.37 -5.47 7.30
CA ALA A 150 19.65 -4.80 7.48
C ALA A 150 19.38 -3.33 7.80
N LEU A 151 20.41 -2.58 8.27
CA LEU A 151 20.26 -1.14 8.56
C LEU A 151 19.90 -0.32 7.32
N ALA A 152 20.45 -0.69 6.16
CA ALA A 152 20.10 -0.02 4.91
C ALA A 152 18.69 -0.45 4.45
N LEU A 153 17.90 0.54 4.03
CA LEU A 153 16.49 0.37 3.68
C LEU A 153 16.28 -0.72 2.63
N ASP A 154 15.59 -1.78 3.02
CA ASP A 154 15.22 -2.95 2.21
C ASP A 154 16.39 -3.54 1.39
N ALA A 155 17.64 -3.41 1.90
CA ALA A 155 18.86 -3.82 1.20
C ALA A 155 19.44 -5.17 1.66
N GLY A 156 18.83 -5.81 2.66
CA GLY A 156 19.30 -7.09 3.17
C GLY A 156 19.08 -8.25 2.17
N PRO A 157 19.71 -9.40 2.41
CA PRO A 157 19.59 -10.55 1.53
C PRO A 157 18.15 -11.06 1.41
N MET A 158 17.77 -11.47 0.22
CA MET A 158 16.48 -12.09 -0.08
C MET A 158 16.51 -13.56 0.37
N VAL A 159 15.39 -14.01 0.96
CA VAL A 159 15.20 -15.40 1.40
C VAL A 159 14.29 -16.14 0.45
N MET A 160 13.15 -15.57 0.12
CA MET A 160 12.16 -16.15 -0.79
C MET A 160 11.43 -15.05 -1.54
N GLN A 161 10.98 -15.36 -2.76
CA GLN A 161 10.13 -14.47 -3.56
C GLN A 161 8.98 -15.25 -4.18
N ARG A 162 7.86 -14.55 -4.37
CA ARG A 162 6.71 -15.01 -5.16
C ARG A 162 6.18 -13.88 -6.01
N THR A 163 5.94 -14.19 -7.27
CA THR A 163 5.35 -13.27 -8.25
C THR A 163 3.84 -13.24 -8.14
N LEU A 164 3.26 -12.09 -8.48
CA LEU A 164 1.83 -11.85 -8.63
C LEU A 164 1.62 -10.98 -9.87
N GLY A 165 0.66 -11.33 -10.74
CA GLY A 165 0.27 -10.48 -11.87
C GLY A 165 -0.46 -9.23 -11.41
N ILE A 166 -0.30 -8.11 -12.13
CA ILE A 166 -1.08 -6.89 -11.96
C ILE A 166 -2.08 -6.83 -13.09
N GLY A 167 -3.36 -7.04 -12.79
CA GLY A 167 -4.45 -6.89 -13.76
C GLY A 167 -4.62 -5.43 -14.20
N VAL A 168 -5.12 -5.24 -15.41
CA VAL A 168 -5.29 -3.91 -16.02
C VAL A 168 -6.16 -2.97 -15.20
N ASN A 169 -7.09 -3.49 -14.42
CA ASN A 169 -7.99 -2.72 -13.56
C ASN A 169 -7.70 -2.86 -12.06
N ASP A 170 -6.65 -3.56 -11.67
CA ASP A 170 -6.31 -3.74 -10.26
C ASP A 170 -5.92 -2.39 -9.65
N THR A 171 -6.51 -2.11 -8.50
CA THR A 171 -6.17 -0.94 -7.70
C THR A 171 -5.12 -1.29 -6.64
N ALA A 172 -4.43 -0.27 -6.12
CA ALA A 172 -3.51 -0.48 -5.01
C ALA A 172 -4.19 -1.12 -3.78
N GLY A 173 -5.49 -0.87 -3.58
CA GLY A 173 -6.26 -1.49 -2.51
C GLY A 173 -6.42 -3.00 -2.70
N VAL A 174 -6.83 -3.43 -3.89
CA VAL A 174 -6.98 -4.85 -4.26
C VAL A 174 -5.63 -5.56 -4.17
N LEU A 175 -4.63 -5.01 -4.85
CA LEU A 175 -3.30 -5.61 -4.91
C LEU A 175 -2.64 -5.72 -3.53
N ARG A 176 -2.89 -4.74 -2.64
CA ARG A 176 -2.39 -4.78 -1.26
C ARG A 176 -2.96 -5.96 -0.47
N ALA A 177 -4.25 -6.27 -0.63
CA ALA A 177 -4.87 -7.41 0.04
C ALA A 177 -4.32 -8.74 -0.48
N GLU A 178 -4.17 -8.89 -1.80
CA GLU A 178 -3.60 -10.08 -2.42
C GLU A 178 -2.13 -10.30 -2.04
N LEU A 179 -1.32 -9.23 -2.02
CA LEU A 179 0.08 -9.30 -1.61
C LEU A 179 0.24 -9.57 -0.11
N ALA A 180 -0.70 -9.14 0.74
CA ALA A 180 -0.70 -9.45 2.17
C ALA A 180 -0.93 -10.95 2.40
N ASP A 181 -1.92 -11.54 1.73
CA ASP A 181 -2.21 -12.97 1.79
C ASP A 181 -1.05 -13.80 1.24
N LEU A 182 -0.54 -13.43 0.06
CA LEU A 182 0.64 -14.07 -0.54
C LEU A 182 1.87 -13.98 0.38
N GLY A 183 2.08 -12.82 1.00
CA GLY A 183 3.18 -12.55 1.93
C GLY A 183 3.08 -13.39 3.19
N GLY A 184 1.88 -13.51 3.76
CA GLY A 184 1.62 -14.37 4.91
C GLY A 184 1.93 -15.85 4.62
N ARG A 185 1.42 -16.37 3.51
CA ARG A 185 1.71 -17.75 3.07
C ARG A 185 3.21 -17.98 2.79
N LEU A 186 3.86 -17.01 2.14
CA LEU A 186 5.29 -17.13 1.85
C LEU A 186 6.13 -17.08 3.12
N LEU A 187 5.76 -16.23 4.09
CA LEU A 187 6.43 -16.12 5.37
C LEU A 187 6.30 -17.42 6.17
N THR A 188 5.10 -18.01 6.27
CA THR A 188 4.90 -19.29 6.98
C THR A 188 5.69 -20.41 6.34
N HIS A 189 5.76 -20.48 5.00
CA HIS A 189 6.62 -21.44 4.31
C HIS A 189 8.12 -21.20 4.63
N CYS A 190 8.55 -19.96 4.71
CA CYS A 190 9.91 -19.59 5.10
C CYS A 190 10.20 -20.05 6.55
N LEU A 191 9.27 -19.82 7.48
CA LEU A 191 9.41 -20.21 8.90
C LEU A 191 9.49 -21.74 9.07
N MET A 192 8.67 -22.50 8.35
CA MET A 192 8.74 -23.95 8.32
C MET A 192 10.14 -24.41 7.90
N ARG A 193 10.68 -23.89 6.81
CA ARG A 193 12.02 -24.24 6.34
C ARG A 193 13.12 -23.82 7.33
N LEU A 194 12.96 -22.64 7.93
CA LEU A 194 13.92 -22.15 8.92
C LEU A 194 13.91 -23.03 10.19
N ARG A 195 12.73 -23.50 10.63
CA ARG A 195 12.60 -24.44 11.76
C ARG A 195 13.31 -25.76 11.46
N MET A 196 13.17 -26.27 10.25
CA MET A 196 13.79 -27.54 9.83
C MET A 196 15.30 -27.44 9.53
N GLY A 197 15.89 -26.25 9.55
CA GLY A 197 17.31 -26.08 9.26
C GLY A 197 17.68 -24.65 8.91
N SER A 198 17.98 -24.41 7.65
CA SER A 198 18.39 -23.09 7.15
C SER A 198 17.61 -22.70 5.90
N VAL A 199 17.62 -21.40 5.61
CA VAL A 199 17.08 -20.82 4.39
C VAL A 199 18.22 -20.16 3.59
N PRO A 200 18.12 -20.10 2.25
CA PRO A 200 19.12 -19.40 1.44
C PRO A 200 19.10 -17.91 1.73
N LEU A 201 20.25 -17.28 1.65
CA LEU A 201 20.39 -15.82 1.69
C LEU A 201 21.02 -15.39 0.37
N ILE A 202 20.24 -14.70 -0.46
CA ILE A 202 20.64 -14.25 -1.80
C ILE A 202 20.82 -12.75 -1.77
N ASP A 203 22.04 -12.28 -2.00
CA ASP A 203 22.33 -10.85 -2.06
C ASP A 203 21.60 -10.19 -3.22
N GLN A 204 21.14 -8.98 -3.00
CA GLN A 204 20.45 -8.20 -4.03
C GLN A 204 21.44 -7.62 -5.03
N ASP A 205 21.16 -7.77 -6.32
CA ASP A 205 21.97 -7.15 -7.39
C ASP A 205 21.83 -5.61 -7.35
N PRO A 206 22.90 -4.87 -7.07
CA PRO A 206 22.83 -3.41 -6.95
C PRO A 206 22.48 -2.71 -8.27
N ALA A 207 22.73 -3.34 -9.42
CA ALA A 207 22.41 -2.78 -10.74
C ALA A 207 20.90 -2.76 -11.03
N ARG A 208 20.09 -3.55 -10.28
CA ARG A 208 18.65 -3.68 -10.47
C ARG A 208 17.83 -2.95 -9.40
N VAL A 209 18.50 -2.20 -8.53
CA VAL A 209 17.82 -1.50 -7.43
C VAL A 209 17.02 -0.31 -7.96
N THR A 210 15.73 -0.27 -7.60
CA THR A 210 14.88 0.91 -7.76
C THR A 210 14.20 1.27 -6.44
N TYR A 211 13.69 2.50 -6.33
CA TYR A 211 13.14 3.01 -5.07
C TYR A 211 11.69 3.44 -5.19
N ALA A 212 10.90 3.03 -4.20
CA ALA A 212 9.49 3.37 -4.03
C ALA A 212 9.33 4.39 -2.89
N LYS A 213 9.55 5.67 -3.20
CA LYS A 213 9.34 6.76 -2.23
C LYS A 213 7.89 6.79 -1.77
N LYS A 214 7.67 7.16 -0.52
CA LYS A 214 6.34 7.41 0.04
C LYS A 214 5.55 8.32 -0.89
N ILE A 215 4.28 8.01 -1.11
CA ILE A 215 3.38 8.84 -1.94
C ILE A 215 3.10 10.15 -1.22
N ASP A 216 3.33 11.27 -1.92
CA ASP A 216 2.84 12.58 -1.52
C ASP A 216 1.41 12.75 -2.02
N LYS A 217 0.57 13.43 -1.24
CA LYS A 217 -0.81 13.72 -1.65
C LYS A 217 -0.90 14.57 -2.91
N ALA A 218 0.10 15.42 -3.15
CA ALA A 218 0.18 16.24 -4.35
C ALA A 218 0.37 15.40 -5.63
N GLU A 219 1.05 14.24 -5.53
CA GLU A 219 1.25 13.33 -6.65
C GLU A 219 -0.07 12.67 -7.14
N ALA A 220 -1.12 12.73 -6.35
CA ALA A 220 -2.44 12.23 -6.73
C ALA A 220 -3.25 13.22 -7.61
N LEU A 221 -2.71 14.41 -7.92
CA LEU A 221 -3.30 15.33 -8.90
C LEU A 221 -3.18 14.73 -10.29
N ILE A 222 -4.32 14.58 -10.97
CA ILE A 222 -4.38 14.03 -12.33
C ILE A 222 -3.89 15.08 -13.32
N ASP A 223 -2.89 14.72 -14.11
CA ASP A 223 -2.42 15.48 -15.26
C ASP A 223 -3.04 14.91 -16.54
N TRP A 224 -4.08 15.57 -17.03
CA TRP A 224 -4.79 15.14 -18.24
C TRP A 224 -3.96 15.32 -19.53
N THR A 225 -2.83 16.03 -19.50
CA THR A 225 -1.90 16.14 -20.63
C THR A 225 -1.08 14.88 -20.86
N LYS A 226 -1.24 13.88 -19.99
CA LYS A 226 -0.63 12.56 -20.12
C LYS A 226 -1.50 11.63 -20.99
N PRO A 227 -0.91 10.55 -21.53
CA PRO A 227 -1.68 9.49 -22.18
C PRO A 227 -2.73 8.89 -21.26
N ALA A 228 -3.88 8.51 -21.81
CA ALA A 228 -5.00 7.94 -21.03
C ALA A 228 -4.60 6.69 -20.23
N ALA A 229 -3.65 5.90 -20.72
CA ALA A 229 -3.10 4.75 -19.99
C ALA A 229 -2.31 5.16 -18.74
N GLU A 230 -1.53 6.25 -18.80
CA GLU A 230 -0.80 6.78 -17.62
C GLU A 230 -1.78 7.37 -16.60
N VAL A 231 -2.81 8.09 -17.06
CA VAL A 231 -3.90 8.60 -16.21
C VAL A 231 -4.62 7.44 -15.50
N HIS A 232 -4.92 6.36 -16.23
CA HIS A 232 -5.53 5.16 -15.68
C HIS A 232 -4.63 4.54 -14.58
N ASN A 233 -3.34 4.40 -14.86
CA ASN A 233 -2.37 3.86 -13.91
C ASN A 233 -2.29 4.72 -12.64
N LEU A 234 -2.26 6.04 -12.79
CA LEU A 234 -2.27 6.96 -11.64
C LEU A 234 -3.54 6.77 -10.79
N ILE A 235 -4.71 6.76 -11.43
CA ILE A 235 -5.99 6.66 -10.71
C ILE A 235 -6.07 5.35 -9.93
N ARG A 236 -5.74 4.21 -10.52
CA ARG A 236 -5.77 2.92 -9.85
C ARG A 236 -4.67 2.77 -8.79
N ALA A 237 -3.48 3.36 -9.02
CA ALA A 237 -2.39 3.38 -8.04
C ALA A 237 -2.76 4.18 -6.77
N MET A 238 -3.52 5.27 -6.92
CA MET A 238 -3.95 6.11 -5.81
C MET A 238 -5.27 5.67 -5.15
N THR A 239 -5.89 4.59 -5.64
CA THR A 239 -7.16 4.07 -5.10
C THR A 239 -6.93 2.94 -4.09
N PRO A 240 -7.55 2.97 -2.90
CA PRO A 240 -8.53 3.95 -2.42
C PRO A 240 -7.92 5.22 -1.80
N ASN A 241 -6.64 5.24 -1.49
CA ASN A 241 -5.95 6.33 -0.81
C ASN A 241 -4.62 6.67 -1.48
N PRO A 242 -4.33 8.00 -1.65
CA PRO A 242 -5.09 9.17 -1.20
C PRO A 242 -6.31 9.52 -2.07
N GLY A 243 -6.55 8.82 -3.18
CA GLY A 243 -7.52 9.09 -4.21
C GLY A 243 -7.02 10.11 -5.24
N ALA A 244 -6.86 9.67 -6.51
CA ALA A 244 -6.48 10.56 -7.59
C ALA A 244 -7.57 11.62 -7.82
N PHE A 245 -7.18 12.85 -8.00
CA PHE A 245 -8.11 13.96 -8.06
C PHE A 245 -7.74 14.97 -9.14
N PHE A 246 -8.74 15.77 -9.53
CA PHE A 246 -8.60 16.93 -10.39
C PHE A 246 -9.43 18.08 -9.84
N PHE A 247 -9.24 19.28 -10.39
CA PHE A 247 -10.08 20.42 -10.11
C PHE A 247 -11.01 20.68 -11.28
N TRP A 248 -12.27 20.94 -10.98
CA TRP A 248 -13.28 21.32 -11.95
C TRP A 248 -13.87 22.68 -11.57
N LYS A 249 -13.96 23.57 -12.54
CA LYS A 249 -14.47 24.92 -12.36
C LYS A 249 -15.76 25.05 -13.15
N PRO A 250 -16.93 25.26 -12.46
CA PRO A 250 -18.23 25.32 -13.12
C PRO A 250 -18.44 26.57 -13.99
N SER A 251 -17.77 27.67 -13.67
CA SER A 251 -17.75 28.94 -14.43
C SER A 251 -16.57 29.80 -13.96
N ALA A 252 -16.21 30.84 -14.73
CA ALA A 252 -15.04 31.66 -14.45
C ALA A 252 -15.09 32.36 -13.06
N ASP A 253 -16.27 32.67 -12.55
CA ASP A 253 -16.53 33.37 -11.29
C ASP A 253 -16.70 32.44 -10.08
N LYS A 254 -16.79 31.12 -10.27
CA LYS A 254 -16.94 30.15 -9.18
C LYS A 254 -15.61 29.52 -8.78
N PRO A 255 -15.45 29.19 -7.48
CA PRO A 255 -14.26 28.48 -7.03
C PRO A 255 -14.17 27.08 -7.65
N ALA A 256 -12.95 26.65 -7.93
CA ALA A 256 -12.69 25.30 -8.41
C ALA A 256 -13.05 24.26 -7.31
N LEU A 257 -13.70 23.18 -7.72
CA LEU A 257 -14.11 22.08 -6.86
C LEU A 257 -13.13 20.92 -7.04
N ARG A 258 -12.52 20.47 -5.92
CA ARG A 258 -11.70 19.26 -5.94
C ARG A 258 -12.59 18.03 -6.08
N ILE A 259 -12.28 17.19 -7.06
CA ILE A 259 -13.04 15.98 -7.39
C ILE A 259 -12.10 14.79 -7.41
N ILE A 260 -12.39 13.76 -6.64
CA ILE A 260 -11.68 12.48 -6.72
C ILE A 260 -12.31 11.63 -7.82
N ALA A 261 -11.50 11.18 -8.78
CA ALA A 261 -11.92 10.24 -9.82
C ALA A 261 -11.84 8.80 -9.31
N GLN A 262 -12.84 7.99 -9.62
CA GLN A 262 -12.77 6.54 -9.40
C GLN A 262 -12.16 5.84 -10.63
N PRO A 263 -11.51 4.68 -10.48
CA PRO A 263 -10.92 3.94 -11.58
C PRO A 263 -11.95 3.67 -12.68
N GLY A 264 -11.60 4.03 -13.88
CA GLY A 264 -12.40 3.90 -15.10
C GLY A 264 -11.67 3.10 -16.15
N LYS A 265 -11.85 3.48 -17.40
CA LYS A 265 -11.23 2.81 -18.55
C LYS A 265 -10.79 3.81 -19.63
N VAL A 266 -9.80 3.43 -20.42
CA VAL A 266 -9.44 4.13 -21.66
C VAL A 266 -10.59 3.93 -22.65
N GLY A 267 -11.09 5.01 -23.22
CA GLY A 267 -12.21 5.04 -24.16
C GLY A 267 -11.79 5.19 -25.61
N CYS A 268 -12.60 5.91 -26.38
CA CYS A 268 -12.39 6.14 -27.81
C CYS A 268 -11.26 7.17 -28.07
N PRO A 269 -10.79 7.28 -29.33
CA PRO A 269 -9.94 8.38 -29.78
C PRO A 269 -10.58 9.74 -29.51
N LEU A 270 -9.74 10.77 -29.36
CA LEU A 270 -10.22 12.14 -29.14
C LEU A 270 -11.11 12.64 -30.27
N PRO A 271 -12.22 13.32 -29.95
CA PRO A 271 -12.96 14.09 -30.93
C PRO A 271 -12.10 15.21 -31.52
N PRO A 272 -12.35 15.62 -32.80
CA PRO A 272 -11.64 16.76 -33.40
C PRO A 272 -11.78 18.02 -32.56
N GLY A 273 -10.66 18.67 -32.25
CA GLY A 273 -10.60 19.91 -31.47
C GLY A 273 -10.60 19.76 -29.94
N ALA A 274 -10.82 18.57 -29.42
CA ALA A 274 -10.74 18.31 -27.98
C ALA A 274 -9.32 18.55 -27.45
N LYS A 275 -9.21 19.19 -26.30
CA LYS A 275 -7.95 19.48 -25.60
C LYS A 275 -7.85 18.66 -24.31
N PRO A 276 -6.66 18.27 -23.88
CA PRO A 276 -6.48 17.60 -22.58
C PRO A 276 -7.15 18.40 -21.44
N GLY A 277 -7.97 17.70 -20.65
CA GLY A 277 -8.75 18.28 -19.57
C GLY A 277 -10.19 18.70 -19.93
N ASP A 278 -10.56 18.70 -21.21
CA ASP A 278 -11.94 18.98 -21.61
C ASP A 278 -12.88 17.88 -21.10
N ILE A 279 -13.97 18.28 -20.45
CA ILE A 279 -15.06 17.36 -20.08
C ILE A 279 -16.01 17.24 -21.27
N LEU A 280 -15.98 16.08 -21.92
CA LEU A 280 -16.73 15.79 -23.16
C LEU A 280 -18.18 15.36 -22.91
N GLY A 281 -18.65 15.47 -21.65
CA GLY A 281 -20.01 15.10 -21.27
C GLY A 281 -20.13 13.62 -20.85
N LEU A 282 -21.36 13.12 -20.91
CA LEU A 282 -21.70 11.75 -20.54
C LEU A 282 -21.55 10.81 -21.75
N MET A 283 -20.70 9.78 -21.60
CA MET A 283 -20.43 8.74 -22.59
C MET A 283 -20.61 7.37 -21.93
N ASP A 284 -21.53 6.53 -22.40
CA ASP A 284 -21.84 5.21 -21.80
C ASP A 284 -21.99 5.25 -20.26
N CYS A 285 -22.76 6.21 -19.76
CA CYS A 285 -22.94 6.47 -18.32
C CYS A 285 -21.65 6.87 -17.55
N HIS A 286 -20.55 7.13 -18.24
CA HIS A 286 -19.28 7.63 -17.68
C HIS A 286 -19.07 9.10 -18.04
N ILE A 287 -18.29 9.80 -17.26
CA ILE A 287 -17.82 11.14 -17.59
C ILE A 287 -16.64 10.98 -18.54
N GLY A 288 -16.75 11.44 -19.78
CA GLY A 288 -15.66 11.48 -20.73
C GLY A 288 -14.76 12.67 -20.47
N ILE A 289 -13.46 12.44 -20.26
CA ILE A 289 -12.46 13.51 -20.09
C ILE A 289 -11.33 13.26 -21.09
N ALA A 290 -10.96 14.30 -21.85
CA ALA A 290 -9.90 14.23 -22.83
C ALA A 290 -8.52 14.10 -22.15
N CYS A 291 -7.73 13.12 -22.54
CA CYS A 291 -6.31 12.99 -22.24
C CYS A 291 -5.46 13.43 -23.45
N ALA A 292 -4.15 13.18 -23.45
CA ALA A 292 -3.26 13.54 -24.56
C ALA A 292 -3.59 12.80 -25.86
N ASP A 293 -4.07 11.56 -25.77
CA ASP A 293 -4.19 10.61 -26.89
C ASP A 293 -5.61 10.01 -27.05
N ALA A 294 -6.37 9.93 -25.98
CA ALA A 294 -7.68 9.30 -25.99
C ALA A 294 -8.59 9.89 -24.91
N VAL A 295 -9.87 9.54 -24.95
CA VAL A 295 -10.84 9.86 -23.89
C VAL A 295 -10.64 8.90 -22.75
N TYR A 296 -10.61 9.41 -21.49
CA TYR A 296 -10.70 8.58 -20.30
C TYR A 296 -12.13 8.61 -19.77
N LEU A 297 -12.70 7.43 -19.54
CA LEU A 297 -14.08 7.26 -19.10
C LEU A 297 -14.14 7.03 -17.60
N VAL A 298 -14.59 8.03 -16.83
CA VAL A 298 -14.69 8.00 -15.37
C VAL A 298 -16.08 7.53 -14.94
N PRO A 299 -16.24 6.37 -14.27
CA PRO A 299 -17.55 5.82 -13.94
C PRO A 299 -18.22 6.55 -12.78
N ALA A 300 -17.43 7.04 -11.84
CA ALA A 300 -17.90 7.71 -10.64
C ALA A 300 -16.87 8.70 -10.11
N VAL A 301 -17.35 9.70 -9.39
CA VAL A 301 -16.53 10.76 -8.79
C VAL A 301 -16.97 11.03 -7.36
N ILE A 302 -16.05 11.65 -6.57
CA ILE A 302 -16.35 12.12 -5.22
C ILE A 302 -15.99 13.61 -5.13
N PRO A 303 -16.96 14.51 -5.33
CA PRO A 303 -16.74 15.93 -5.11
C PRO A 303 -16.44 16.23 -3.63
N ALA A 304 -15.62 17.26 -3.37
CA ALA A 304 -15.22 17.62 -2.02
C ALA A 304 -16.43 17.80 -1.10
N GLY A 305 -16.42 17.11 0.04
CA GLY A 305 -17.51 17.16 1.04
C GLY A 305 -18.79 16.43 0.65
N LYS A 306 -18.81 15.68 -0.45
CA LYS A 306 -19.97 14.90 -0.91
C LYS A 306 -19.73 13.41 -0.79
N ARG A 307 -20.79 12.62 -1.02
CA ARG A 307 -20.72 11.16 -1.17
C ARG A 307 -20.32 10.80 -2.62
N PRO A 308 -19.78 9.60 -2.86
CA PRO A 308 -19.56 9.11 -4.20
C PRO A 308 -20.83 9.19 -5.05
N MET A 309 -20.70 9.58 -6.32
CA MET A 309 -21.78 9.64 -7.29
C MET A 309 -21.32 9.12 -8.64
N ASN A 310 -22.20 8.46 -9.38
CA ASN A 310 -21.89 7.97 -10.73
C ASN A 310 -21.84 9.11 -11.76
N GLY A 311 -21.36 8.81 -12.97
CA GLY A 311 -21.23 9.79 -14.04
C GLY A 311 -22.55 10.47 -14.41
N GLN A 312 -23.67 9.72 -14.43
CA GLN A 312 -25.00 10.26 -14.72
C GLN A 312 -25.43 11.29 -13.69
N ALA A 313 -25.29 10.97 -12.39
CA ALA A 313 -25.65 11.91 -11.30
C ALA A 313 -24.77 13.16 -11.32
N PHE A 314 -23.48 13.01 -11.61
CA PHE A 314 -22.57 14.14 -11.75
C PHE A 314 -22.94 15.01 -12.95
N SER A 315 -23.19 14.40 -14.12
CA SER A 315 -23.61 15.12 -15.33
C SER A 315 -24.90 15.92 -15.08
N CYS A 316 -25.96 15.29 -14.56
CA CYS A 316 -27.22 16.00 -14.28
C CYS A 316 -27.10 17.08 -13.20
N GLY A 317 -26.29 16.84 -12.16
CA GLY A 317 -26.20 17.77 -11.01
C GLY A 317 -25.22 18.92 -11.23
N TYR A 318 -24.19 18.72 -12.00
CA TYR A 318 -23.07 19.62 -12.15
C TYR A 318 -22.89 20.12 -13.59
N LEU A 319 -22.77 19.25 -14.60
CA LEU A 319 -22.50 19.66 -15.98
C LEU A 319 -23.71 20.30 -16.65
N GLY A 320 -24.93 19.83 -16.39
CA GLY A 320 -26.16 20.43 -16.96
C GLY A 320 -26.47 21.86 -16.48
N LYS A 321 -25.65 22.42 -15.58
CA LYS A 321 -25.77 23.79 -15.02
C LYS A 321 -24.55 24.65 -15.35
N CYS A 322 -23.67 24.19 -16.22
CA CYS A 322 -22.39 24.83 -16.53
C CYS A 322 -22.52 25.63 -17.83
N ASP A 323 -21.79 26.75 -17.90
CA ASP A 323 -21.54 27.45 -19.13
C ASP A 323 -20.68 26.57 -20.06
N GLU A 324 -20.72 26.84 -21.37
CA GLU A 324 -20.02 26.05 -22.42
C GLU A 324 -18.50 25.93 -22.18
N ASP A 325 -17.92 26.78 -21.31
CA ASP A 325 -16.49 26.81 -20.96
C ASP A 325 -16.12 26.03 -19.68
N ALA A 326 -16.96 25.10 -19.18
CA ALA A 326 -16.67 24.31 -17.99
C ALA A 326 -15.56 23.27 -18.25
N MET A 327 -14.35 23.58 -17.82
CA MET A 327 -13.15 22.75 -18.04
C MET A 327 -12.71 22.01 -16.77
N ALA A 328 -12.16 20.80 -16.94
CA ALA A 328 -11.34 20.19 -15.91
C ALA A 328 -9.99 20.93 -15.86
N VAL A 329 -9.61 21.44 -14.69
CA VAL A 329 -8.36 22.19 -14.52
C VAL A 329 -7.28 21.27 -13.98
N CYS A 330 -6.15 21.17 -14.69
CA CYS A 330 -4.97 20.40 -14.28
C CYS A 330 -4.07 21.23 -13.37
N GLY A 331 -4.45 21.42 -12.13
CA GLY A 331 -3.62 22.14 -11.16
C GLY A 331 -4.45 22.76 -10.04
N PRO A 332 -3.84 23.12 -8.91
CA PRO A 332 -4.53 23.94 -7.93
C PRO A 332 -4.86 25.29 -8.57
N PRO A 333 -6.03 25.85 -8.28
CA PRO A 333 -6.33 27.23 -8.69
C PRO A 333 -5.26 28.16 -8.11
N ASP A 334 -4.89 29.21 -8.87
CA ASP A 334 -3.92 30.21 -8.45
C ASP A 334 -4.17 30.68 -7.01
N GLY A 335 -3.20 30.43 -6.12
CA GLY A 335 -3.25 30.87 -4.72
C GLY A 335 -3.49 29.80 -3.66
N LEU A 336 -3.58 28.50 -4.00
CA LEU A 336 -3.57 27.39 -3.04
C LEU A 336 -2.28 26.56 -3.19
N SER A 337 -1.23 26.96 -2.48
CA SER A 337 0.01 26.19 -2.26
C SER A 337 -0.14 25.23 -1.07
#